data_5c11473d8efd3188091622a363011201
#
_entry.id   5c11473d8efd3188091622a363011201
#
_cell.length_a   1.000
_cell.length_b   1.000
_cell.length_c   1.000
_cell.angle_alpha   90.00
_cell.angle_beta   90.00
_cell.angle_gamma   90.00
#
_symmetry.space_group_name_H-M   'P 1'
#
loop_
_entity.id
_entity.type
_entity.pdbx_description
1 polymer ?
#
loop_
_entity_poly.entity_id
_entity_poly.type
_entity_poly.pdbx_seq_one_letter_code
_entity_poly.pdbx_strand_id
1 'polypeptide(L)'
;MDLPSFSTLFRIGKTEALVRNPRLSPEEIERDGSDLNILVAAPAAMADECIAQIASVRKDLYVGTAEGDALDRLITDRYPDLIRKQAAPSYGYVTFSFSPAVSGAFTIIDGAILSTADGVQFLTVGNTSVAVGTTTKTVPIRSMLAGFSQKASAGKINNLITTLTGAPTT
;
A
#
# COMPACT_ATOMS: atom_id res chain seq x y z
N MET A 1 -26.05 5.59 -4.70
CA MET A 1 -26.47 6.86 -5.33
C MET A 1 -25.20 7.45 -5.91
N ASP A 2 -25.12 7.52 -7.24
CA ASP A 2 -23.99 8.09 -7.92
C ASP A 2 -24.00 9.60 -7.76
N LEU A 3 -22.86 10.17 -7.40
CA LEU A 3 -22.70 11.61 -7.25
C LEU A 3 -22.50 12.25 -8.63
N PRO A 4 -23.04 13.47 -8.87
CA PRO A 4 -22.89 14.13 -10.16
C PRO A 4 -21.43 14.47 -10.42
N SER A 5 -20.99 14.26 -11.66
CA SER A 5 -19.65 14.62 -12.15
C SER A 5 -19.61 16.08 -12.61
N PHE A 6 -18.40 16.63 -12.78
CA PHE A 6 -18.19 17.96 -13.35
C PHE A 6 -19.02 18.22 -14.60
N SER A 7 -19.04 17.28 -15.57
CA SER A 7 -19.82 17.42 -16.81
C SER A 7 -21.33 17.55 -16.57
N THR A 8 -21.85 16.85 -15.57
CA THR A 8 -23.25 16.95 -15.15
C THR A 8 -23.53 18.30 -14.50
N LEU A 9 -22.66 18.76 -13.63
CA LEU A 9 -22.77 20.06 -12.93
C LEU A 9 -22.66 21.23 -13.91
N PHE A 10 -21.71 21.15 -14.83
CA PHE A 10 -21.56 22.16 -15.90
C PHE A 10 -22.81 22.24 -16.78
N ARG A 11 -23.38 21.10 -17.19
CA ARG A 11 -24.63 21.04 -17.96
C ARG A 11 -25.81 21.66 -17.20
N ILE A 12 -25.91 21.39 -15.91
CA ILE A 12 -26.95 22.01 -15.07
C ILE A 12 -26.77 23.52 -15.00
N GLY A 13 -25.55 23.99 -14.74
CA GLY A 13 -25.22 25.42 -14.72
C GLY A 13 -25.49 26.12 -16.02
N LYS A 14 -25.15 25.51 -17.17
CA LYS A 14 -25.49 26.00 -18.51
C LYS A 14 -27.00 26.12 -18.71
N THR A 15 -27.75 25.08 -18.37
CA THR A 15 -29.22 25.08 -18.52
C THR A 15 -29.85 26.18 -17.67
N GLU A 16 -29.44 26.31 -16.41
CA GLU A 16 -29.90 27.39 -15.52
C GLU A 16 -29.59 28.79 -16.01
N ALA A 17 -28.37 29.00 -16.54
CA ALA A 17 -27.98 30.28 -17.11
C ALA A 17 -28.85 30.70 -18.30
N LEU A 18 -29.13 29.73 -19.19
CA LEU A 18 -29.97 29.99 -20.39
C LEU A 18 -31.44 30.19 -20.00
N VAL A 19 -31.96 29.49 -18.99
CA VAL A 19 -33.35 29.67 -18.50
C VAL A 19 -33.50 31.06 -17.89
N ARG A 20 -32.52 31.53 -17.12
CA ARG A 20 -32.55 32.84 -16.45
C ARG A 20 -32.30 34.00 -17.41
N ASN A 21 -31.48 33.80 -18.42
CA ASN A 21 -31.19 34.79 -19.44
C ASN A 21 -31.17 34.18 -20.87
N PRO A 22 -32.32 34.13 -21.53
CA PRO A 22 -32.44 33.56 -22.88
C PRO A 22 -31.67 34.31 -23.98
N ARG A 23 -31.06 35.45 -23.66
CA ARG A 23 -30.21 36.23 -24.62
C ARG A 23 -28.76 35.71 -24.64
N LEU A 24 -28.38 34.84 -23.71
CA LEU A 24 -27.05 34.22 -23.72
C LEU A 24 -26.90 33.28 -24.89
N SER A 25 -25.73 33.31 -25.53
CA SER A 25 -25.39 32.34 -26.57
C SER A 25 -24.96 31.01 -25.96
N PRO A 26 -25.63 29.89 -26.27
CA PRO A 26 -25.18 28.56 -25.82
C PRO A 26 -23.76 28.24 -26.30
N GLU A 27 -23.38 28.71 -27.49
CA GLU A 27 -22.07 28.48 -28.11
C GLU A 27 -20.94 29.21 -27.37
N GLU A 28 -21.22 30.42 -26.83
CA GLU A 28 -20.26 31.16 -26.03
C GLU A 28 -20.04 30.52 -24.66
N ILE A 29 -21.07 29.92 -24.05
CA ILE A 29 -20.93 29.14 -22.79
C ILE A 29 -20.09 27.88 -23.02
N GLU A 30 -20.17 27.27 -24.20
CA GLU A 30 -19.40 26.07 -24.55
C GLU A 30 -17.97 26.36 -25.03
N ARG A 31 -17.68 27.60 -25.43
CA ARG A 31 -16.35 27.99 -25.89
C ARG A 31 -15.38 28.07 -24.71
N ASP A 32 -14.37 27.23 -24.73
CA ASP A 32 -13.32 27.25 -23.72
C ASP A 32 -12.64 28.62 -23.62
N GLY A 33 -12.52 29.13 -22.40
CA GLY A 33 -11.87 30.40 -22.10
C GLY A 33 -12.72 31.64 -22.36
N SER A 34 -14.00 31.51 -22.77
CA SER A 34 -14.91 32.67 -22.78
C SER A 34 -15.32 33.03 -21.36
N ASP A 35 -15.63 34.30 -21.12
CA ASP A 35 -16.07 34.78 -19.79
C ASP A 35 -17.31 34.03 -19.30
N LEU A 36 -18.25 33.69 -20.21
CA LEU A 36 -19.44 32.93 -19.88
C LEU A 36 -19.12 31.48 -19.55
N ASN A 37 -18.18 30.86 -20.25
CA ASN A 37 -17.71 29.52 -19.91
C ASN A 37 -17.08 29.49 -18.53
N ILE A 38 -16.19 30.44 -18.22
CA ILE A 38 -15.53 30.55 -16.93
C ILE A 38 -16.55 30.74 -15.79
N LEU A 39 -17.55 31.60 -16.00
CA LEU A 39 -18.61 31.86 -15.00
C LEU A 39 -19.44 30.60 -14.68
N VAL A 40 -19.62 29.70 -15.62
CA VAL A 40 -20.35 28.43 -15.42
C VAL A 40 -19.42 27.29 -14.97
N ALA A 41 -18.22 27.21 -15.53
CA ALA A 41 -17.27 26.13 -15.28
C ALA A 41 -16.64 26.23 -13.87
N ALA A 42 -16.32 27.44 -13.40
CA ALA A 42 -15.66 27.60 -12.10
C ALA A 42 -16.55 27.13 -10.92
N PRO A 43 -17.83 27.53 -10.80
CA PRO A 43 -18.71 26.96 -9.78
C PRO A 43 -18.93 25.46 -9.92
N ALA A 44 -18.99 24.92 -11.15
CA ALA A 44 -19.14 23.50 -11.39
C ALA A 44 -17.90 22.71 -10.89
N ALA A 45 -16.69 23.23 -11.13
CA ALA A 45 -15.45 22.65 -10.65
C ALA A 45 -15.36 22.70 -9.11
N MET A 46 -15.75 23.81 -8.49
CA MET A 46 -15.80 23.92 -7.02
C MET A 46 -16.81 22.93 -6.43
N ALA A 47 -17.97 22.77 -7.04
CA ALA A 47 -18.97 21.82 -6.58
C ALA A 47 -18.50 20.37 -6.75
N ASP A 48 -17.81 20.03 -7.83
CA ASP A 48 -17.23 18.71 -8.06
C ASP A 48 -16.19 18.36 -6.97
N GLU A 49 -15.31 19.30 -6.62
CA GLU A 49 -14.35 19.14 -5.54
C GLU A 49 -15.04 18.95 -4.17
N CYS A 50 -16.06 19.76 -3.86
CA CYS A 50 -16.85 19.57 -2.64
C CYS A 50 -17.53 18.20 -2.57
N ILE A 51 -18.06 17.73 -3.70
CA ILE A 51 -18.69 16.42 -3.79
C ILE A 51 -17.66 15.30 -3.57
N ALA A 52 -16.45 15.44 -4.12
CA ALA A 52 -15.36 14.48 -3.90
C ALA A 52 -14.97 14.40 -2.42
N GLN A 53 -14.87 15.56 -1.74
CA GLN A 53 -14.60 15.61 -0.30
C GLN A 53 -15.73 14.97 0.52
N ILE A 54 -17.00 15.26 0.20
CA ILE A 54 -18.15 14.62 0.85
C ILE A 54 -18.13 13.10 0.65
N ALA A 55 -17.78 12.62 -0.54
CA ALA A 55 -17.65 11.19 -0.83
C ALA A 55 -16.56 10.53 0.02
N SER A 56 -15.41 11.19 0.18
CA SER A 56 -14.32 10.74 1.06
C SER A 56 -14.76 10.64 2.51
N VAL A 57 -15.33 11.73 3.06
CA VAL A 57 -15.85 11.74 4.43
C VAL A 57 -16.91 10.65 4.64
N ARG A 58 -17.81 10.49 3.67
CA ARG A 58 -18.83 9.44 3.73
C ARG A 58 -18.22 8.03 3.76
N LYS A 59 -17.16 7.78 2.98
CA LYS A 59 -16.41 6.52 3.02
C LYS A 59 -15.90 6.24 4.42
N ASP A 60 -15.37 7.25 5.10
CA ASP A 60 -14.75 7.17 6.42
C ASP A 60 -15.77 7.01 7.57
N LEU A 61 -17.05 7.31 7.34
CA LEU A 61 -18.11 7.18 8.35
C LEU A 61 -18.68 5.76 8.51
N TYR A 62 -18.39 4.85 7.60
CA TYR A 62 -18.92 3.48 7.64
C TYR A 62 -17.81 2.46 7.87
N VAL A 63 -17.99 1.60 8.88
CA VAL A 63 -17.02 0.54 9.22
C VAL A 63 -16.68 -0.37 8.03
N GLY A 64 -17.64 -0.60 7.12
CA GLY A 64 -17.42 -1.44 5.94
C GLY A 64 -16.60 -0.79 4.83
N THR A 65 -16.38 0.53 4.87
CA THR A 65 -15.65 1.29 3.84
C THR A 65 -14.49 2.11 4.40
N ALA A 66 -14.48 2.37 5.71
CA ALA A 66 -13.40 3.07 6.37
C ALA A 66 -12.13 2.23 6.40
N GLU A 67 -10.99 2.88 6.22
CA GLU A 67 -9.66 2.26 6.21
C GLU A 67 -8.69 3.06 7.09
N GLY A 68 -7.60 2.44 7.53
CA GLY A 68 -6.54 3.09 8.30
C GLY A 68 -7.06 3.76 9.57
N ASP A 69 -6.66 5.01 9.78
CA ASP A 69 -6.97 5.79 10.99
C ASP A 69 -8.47 6.10 11.14
N ALA A 70 -9.21 6.24 10.04
CA ALA A 70 -10.65 6.47 10.08
C ALA A 70 -11.38 5.25 10.67
N LEU A 71 -10.97 4.04 10.25
CA LEU A 71 -11.51 2.80 10.83
C LEU A 71 -11.14 2.66 12.31
N ASP A 72 -9.91 3.00 12.67
CA ASP A 72 -9.44 2.91 14.05
C ASP A 72 -10.25 3.87 14.97
N ARG A 73 -10.53 5.10 14.52
CA ARG A 73 -11.41 6.04 15.23
C ARG A 73 -12.83 5.51 15.39
N LEU A 74 -13.44 5.00 14.32
CA LEU A 74 -14.79 4.44 14.37
C LEU A 74 -14.90 3.26 15.33
N ILE A 75 -13.86 2.39 15.37
CA ILE A 75 -13.82 1.27 16.30
C ILE A 75 -13.68 1.77 17.73
N THR A 76 -12.75 2.69 17.98
CA THR A 76 -12.52 3.24 19.32
C THR A 76 -13.76 3.96 19.86
N ASP A 77 -14.49 4.72 19.02
CA ASP A 77 -15.68 5.43 19.43
C ASP A 77 -16.86 4.52 19.78
N ARG A 78 -17.01 3.42 19.04
CA ARG A 78 -18.14 2.48 19.23
C ARG A 78 -17.83 1.33 20.19
N TYR A 79 -16.58 0.94 20.26
CA TYR A 79 -16.09 -0.22 20.99
C TYR A 79 -14.74 0.11 21.64
N PRO A 80 -14.72 0.92 22.71
CA PRO A 80 -13.46 1.40 23.33
C PRO A 80 -12.55 0.28 23.83
N ASP A 81 -13.11 -0.91 24.10
CA ASP A 81 -12.36 -2.09 24.54
C ASP A 81 -11.74 -2.90 23.39
N LEU A 82 -12.09 -2.59 22.14
CA LEU A 82 -11.56 -3.24 20.95
C LEU A 82 -10.36 -2.46 20.40
N ILE A 83 -9.17 -3.02 20.62
CA ILE A 83 -7.93 -2.49 20.02
C ILE A 83 -7.66 -3.24 18.71
N ARG A 84 -7.42 -2.49 17.63
CA ARG A 84 -6.99 -3.07 16.35
C ARG A 84 -5.71 -3.88 16.55
N LYS A 85 -5.72 -5.11 16.07
CA LYS A 85 -4.55 -5.98 16.11
C LYS A 85 -3.43 -5.36 15.27
N GLN A 86 -2.31 -5.06 15.91
CA GLN A 86 -1.14 -4.51 15.23
C GLN A 86 -0.60 -5.49 14.18
N ALA A 87 -0.05 -4.94 13.11
CA ALA A 87 0.65 -5.75 12.11
C ALA A 87 1.81 -6.51 12.78
N ALA A 88 1.92 -7.79 12.48
CA ALA A 88 3.00 -8.65 12.98
C ALA A 88 3.96 -9.01 11.83
N PRO A 89 5.24 -9.27 12.13
CA PRO A 89 6.18 -9.82 11.16
C PRO A 89 5.71 -11.19 10.65
N SER A 90 6.01 -11.48 9.39
CA SER A 90 5.82 -12.81 8.83
C SER A 90 6.96 -13.74 9.28
N TYR A 91 6.64 -14.98 9.63
CA TYR A 91 7.62 -16.00 10.02
C TYR A 91 7.63 -17.12 8.99
N GLY A 92 8.80 -17.73 8.80
CA GLY A 92 8.98 -18.84 7.89
C GLY A 92 10.34 -19.50 8.04
N TYR A 93 10.70 -20.29 7.03
CA TYR A 93 11.98 -20.97 6.97
C TYR A 93 12.63 -20.74 5.61
N VAL A 94 13.96 -20.62 5.60
CA VAL A 94 14.78 -20.59 4.39
C VAL A 94 15.77 -21.72 4.43
N THR A 95 16.03 -22.35 3.30
CA THR A 95 17.06 -23.40 3.16
C THR A 95 18.26 -22.80 2.43
N PHE A 96 19.38 -22.75 3.12
CA PHE A 96 20.65 -22.43 2.52
C PHE A 96 21.20 -23.68 1.80
N SER A 97 21.63 -23.51 0.58
CA SER A 97 22.31 -24.55 -0.20
C SER A 97 23.78 -24.18 -0.39
N PHE A 98 24.67 -25.11 -0.12
CA PHE A 98 26.12 -24.92 -0.23
C PHE A 98 26.67 -25.83 -1.32
N SER A 99 27.33 -25.22 -2.31
CA SER A 99 28.02 -25.94 -3.40
C SER A 99 29.37 -25.28 -3.67
N PRO A 100 30.49 -25.92 -3.34
CA PRO A 100 30.65 -27.27 -2.74
C PRO A 100 30.13 -27.35 -1.29
N ALA A 101 30.12 -28.57 -0.75
CA ALA A 101 29.79 -28.79 0.67
C ALA A 101 30.73 -28.01 1.60
N VAL A 102 30.22 -27.63 2.77
CA VAL A 102 30.95 -26.81 3.75
C VAL A 102 32.27 -27.47 4.17
N SER A 103 33.39 -26.79 3.99
CA SER A 103 34.74 -27.27 4.32
C SER A 103 35.15 -26.99 5.77
N GLY A 104 34.61 -25.96 6.39
CA GLY A 104 34.87 -25.58 7.79
C GLY A 104 33.56 -25.28 8.50
N ALA A 105 33.40 -25.74 9.75
CA ALA A 105 32.20 -25.43 10.53
C ALA A 105 32.07 -23.91 10.75
N PHE A 106 30.85 -23.37 10.58
CA PHE A 106 30.54 -21.97 10.84
C PHE A 106 29.13 -21.81 11.43
N THR A 107 28.79 -20.61 11.82
CA THR A 107 27.46 -20.31 12.37
C THR A 107 26.76 -19.25 11.55
N ILE A 108 25.54 -19.51 11.12
CA ILE A 108 24.62 -18.51 10.61
C ILE A 108 24.12 -17.73 11.83
N ILE A 109 24.49 -16.47 11.91
CA ILE A 109 24.19 -15.60 13.04
C ILE A 109 22.72 -15.18 13.06
N ASP A 110 22.22 -14.88 14.24
CA ASP A 110 20.93 -14.20 14.42
C ASP A 110 20.97 -12.83 13.74
N GLY A 111 19.88 -12.44 13.05
CA GLY A 111 19.77 -11.16 12.39
C GLY A 111 20.49 -11.06 11.04
N ALA A 112 21.00 -12.16 10.46
CA ALA A 112 21.52 -12.11 9.10
C ALA A 112 20.41 -11.75 8.10
N ILE A 113 20.69 -10.80 7.20
CA ILE A 113 19.71 -10.20 6.29
C ILE A 113 19.69 -10.99 4.98
N LEU A 114 18.48 -11.39 4.61
CA LEU A 114 18.14 -12.01 3.34
C LEU A 114 17.14 -11.13 2.60
N SER A 115 17.08 -11.19 1.28
CA SER A 115 16.05 -10.48 0.52
C SER A 115 15.49 -11.28 -0.64
N THR A 116 14.29 -10.89 -1.06
CA THR A 116 13.73 -11.27 -2.34
C THR A 116 14.28 -10.34 -3.44
N ALA A 117 14.08 -10.71 -4.71
CA ALA A 117 14.38 -9.84 -5.85
C ALA A 117 13.56 -8.52 -5.81
N ASP A 118 12.36 -8.56 -5.22
CA ASP A 118 11.46 -7.41 -5.06
C ASP A 118 11.84 -6.51 -3.87
N GLY A 119 12.96 -6.81 -3.17
CA GLY A 119 13.48 -5.98 -2.09
C GLY A 119 12.85 -6.24 -0.71
N VAL A 120 11.97 -7.23 -0.55
CA VAL A 120 11.44 -7.60 0.78
C VAL A 120 12.55 -8.27 1.59
N GLN A 121 12.82 -7.75 2.80
CA GLN A 121 13.91 -8.20 3.65
C GLN A 121 13.44 -9.10 4.78
N PHE A 122 14.26 -10.10 5.09
CA PHE A 122 14.06 -11.06 6.16
C PHE A 122 15.31 -11.16 7.02
N LEU A 123 15.12 -11.47 8.30
CA LEU A 123 16.18 -11.69 9.27
C LEU A 123 16.15 -13.15 9.71
N THR A 124 17.32 -13.77 9.85
CA THR A 124 17.43 -15.07 10.51
C THR A 124 17.06 -14.94 11.98
N VAL A 125 16.47 -15.99 12.54
CA VAL A 125 16.07 -16.04 13.96
C VAL A 125 16.88 -17.09 14.65
N GLY A 126 17.72 -16.62 15.59
CA GLY A 126 18.63 -17.47 16.36
C GLY A 126 19.89 -17.90 15.58
N ASN A 127 20.90 -18.27 16.34
CA ASN A 127 22.15 -18.79 15.79
C ASN A 127 22.00 -20.23 15.34
N THR A 128 22.38 -20.54 14.11
CA THR A 128 22.29 -21.89 13.55
C THR A 128 23.68 -22.39 13.14
N SER A 129 24.19 -23.42 13.81
CA SER A 129 25.48 -24.02 13.48
C SER A 129 25.38 -24.88 12.22
N VAL A 130 26.38 -24.75 11.35
CA VAL A 130 26.55 -25.53 10.12
C VAL A 130 27.85 -26.36 10.25
N ALA A 131 27.71 -27.67 10.20
CA ALA A 131 28.82 -28.61 10.33
C ALA A 131 29.55 -28.79 8.99
N VAL A 132 30.79 -29.26 9.07
CA VAL A 132 31.58 -29.67 7.89
C VAL A 132 30.82 -30.76 7.10
N GLY A 133 30.86 -30.69 5.79
CA GLY A 133 30.19 -31.63 4.89
C GLY A 133 28.70 -31.33 4.65
N THR A 134 28.15 -30.27 5.27
CA THR A 134 26.76 -29.88 5.08
C THR A 134 26.57 -29.28 3.67
N THR A 135 25.56 -29.78 2.94
CA THR A 135 25.15 -29.25 1.63
C THR A 135 23.90 -28.39 1.70
N THR A 136 23.05 -28.61 2.72
CA THR A 136 21.82 -27.83 2.91
C THR A 136 21.56 -27.60 4.39
N LYS A 137 21.04 -26.41 4.74
CA LYS A 137 20.65 -26.07 6.13
C LYS A 137 19.41 -25.22 6.15
N THR A 138 18.39 -25.66 6.85
CA THR A 138 17.16 -24.90 7.05
C THR A 138 17.26 -24.01 8.28
N VAL A 139 16.90 -22.74 8.17
CA VAL A 139 17.01 -21.72 9.22
C VAL A 139 15.69 -20.98 9.34
N PRO A 140 15.19 -20.74 10.55
CA PRO A 140 14.01 -19.93 10.77
C PRO A 140 14.31 -18.46 10.44
N ILE A 141 13.32 -17.80 9.84
CA ILE A 141 13.41 -16.38 9.46
C ILE A 141 12.15 -15.64 9.87
N ARG A 142 12.28 -14.32 9.98
CA ARG A 142 11.15 -13.40 10.11
C ARG A 142 11.31 -12.23 9.14
N SER A 143 10.20 -11.63 8.71
CA SER A 143 10.29 -10.40 7.94
C SER A 143 10.85 -9.26 8.78
N MET A 144 11.65 -8.38 8.18
CA MET A 144 12.22 -7.22 8.86
C MET A 144 11.15 -6.21 9.28
N LEU A 145 10.14 -6.04 8.44
CA LEU A 145 8.99 -5.19 8.70
C LEU A 145 7.74 -6.03 8.96
N ALA A 146 6.77 -5.45 9.66
CA ALA A 146 5.47 -6.04 9.87
C ALA A 146 4.52 -5.72 8.71
N GLY A 147 3.55 -6.60 8.44
CA GLY A 147 2.48 -6.35 7.47
C GLY A 147 2.31 -7.41 6.40
N PHE A 148 1.17 -7.34 5.71
CA PHE A 148 0.81 -8.31 4.68
C PHE A 148 1.77 -8.32 3.48
N SER A 149 2.27 -7.13 3.08
CA SER A 149 3.23 -6.97 1.99
C SER A 149 4.60 -7.58 2.27
N GLN A 150 4.87 -7.95 3.54
CA GLN A 150 6.12 -8.54 3.98
C GLN A 150 6.11 -10.08 3.91
N LYS A 151 5.39 -10.65 2.95
CA LYS A 151 5.37 -12.09 2.66
C LYS A 151 6.14 -12.40 1.39
N ALA A 152 6.83 -13.52 1.38
CA ALA A 152 7.46 -14.07 0.19
C ALA A 152 6.89 -15.45 -0.13
N SER A 153 6.67 -15.73 -1.41
CA SER A 153 6.35 -17.08 -1.87
C SER A 153 7.58 -17.98 -1.76
N ALA A 154 7.35 -19.29 -1.73
CA ALA A 154 8.44 -20.27 -1.69
C ALA A 154 9.42 -20.06 -2.85
N GLY A 155 10.72 -20.14 -2.57
CA GLY A 155 11.79 -19.98 -3.56
C GLY A 155 12.07 -18.54 -4.03
N LYS A 156 11.45 -17.52 -3.42
CA LYS A 156 11.67 -16.12 -3.78
C LYS A 156 12.75 -15.42 -2.95
N ILE A 157 13.15 -15.98 -1.80
CA ILE A 157 14.24 -15.45 -0.98
C ILE A 157 15.54 -16.08 -1.48
N ASN A 158 16.27 -15.37 -2.31
CA ASN A 158 17.45 -15.88 -3.03
C ASN A 158 18.69 -14.98 -2.91
N ASN A 159 18.59 -13.85 -2.24
CA ASN A 159 19.72 -12.95 -2.02
C ASN A 159 20.10 -12.95 -0.54
N LEU A 160 21.39 -13.18 -0.26
CA LEU A 160 22.00 -13.00 1.06
C LEU A 160 22.74 -11.67 1.08
N ILE A 161 22.29 -10.74 1.92
CA ILE A 161 22.88 -9.40 2.04
C ILE A 161 24.04 -9.41 3.05
N THR A 162 23.85 -10.11 4.16
CA THR A 162 24.89 -10.21 5.21
C THR A 162 25.92 -11.25 4.81
N THR A 163 27.20 -10.86 4.80
CA THR A 163 28.31 -11.80 4.60
C THR A 163 28.41 -12.75 5.80
N LEU A 164 28.37 -14.05 5.55
CA LEU A 164 28.54 -15.09 6.56
C LEU A 164 30.05 -15.45 6.65
N THR A 165 30.66 -15.19 7.79
CA THR A 165 32.06 -15.53 8.02
C THR A 165 32.24 -17.06 8.06
N GLY A 166 33.10 -17.59 7.22
CA GLY A 166 33.35 -19.04 7.12
C GLY A 166 32.44 -19.80 6.15
N ALA A 167 31.48 -19.13 5.51
CA ALA A 167 30.73 -19.72 4.42
C ALA A 167 31.63 -19.93 3.17
N PRO A 168 31.45 -21.00 2.39
CA PRO A 168 32.15 -21.15 1.12
C PRO A 168 31.80 -19.94 0.22
N THR A 169 32.83 -19.31 -0.34
CA THR A 169 32.69 -18.29 -1.38
C THR A 169 32.27 -18.98 -2.68
N THR A 170 31.12 -18.60 -3.23
CA THR A 170 30.68 -18.98 -4.58
C THR A 170 31.41 -18.20 -5.63
#